data_a54852e5a0d8b4faeb1a6d4ef791f6aa
#
_entry.id   a54852e5a0d8b4faeb1a6d4ef791f6aa
#
_cell.length_a   1.000
_cell.length_b   1.000
_cell.length_c   1.000
_cell.angle_alpha   90.00
_cell.angle_beta   90.00
_cell.angle_gamma   90.00
#
_symmetry.space_group_name_H-M   'P 1'
#
loop_
_entity.id
_entity.type
_entity.pdbx_description
1 polymer ?
#
loop_
_entity_poly.entity_id
_entity_poly.type
_entity_poly.pdbx_seq_one_letter_code
_entity_poly.pdbx_strand_id
1 'polypeptide(L)'
;GLFLFNKNHQAADEPQLDMSRIPAHVAIIMDGNGRWAQARHLPRVAGHKQGMQTVKKVTIAASDLGVKVLSLYAFSTENWKRPESEVSYLMDLPIRFFNTFVPDLVKHNVKVTVMGDITKLPEKTQKAVNDAMADTKDCDGMILNFALNYGARDEIKRAVQSIAQQAAAGELDPASITEDTI
;
A
#
# COMPACT_ATOMS: atom_id res chain seq x y z
N GLY A 1 43.28 -32.99 -6.79
CA GLY A 1 43.36 -31.67 -6.22
C GLY A 1 41.99 -31.20 -5.81
N LEU A 2 41.69 -31.23 -4.52
CA LEU A 2 40.46 -30.75 -3.92
C LEU A 2 40.47 -29.22 -3.90
N PHE A 3 39.64 -28.56 -4.72
CA PHE A 3 39.42 -27.15 -4.56
C PHE A 3 38.33 -26.94 -3.49
N LEU A 4 38.77 -26.63 -2.29
CA LEU A 4 37.94 -26.10 -1.21
C LEU A 4 37.54 -24.67 -1.59
N PHE A 5 36.29 -24.47 -2.05
CA PHE A 5 35.69 -23.16 -2.11
C PHE A 5 35.43 -22.66 -0.67
N ASN A 6 36.35 -21.83 -0.20
CA ASN A 6 36.19 -21.11 1.05
C ASN A 6 35.11 -20.03 0.83
N LYS A 7 33.86 -20.33 1.22
CA LYS A 7 32.80 -19.36 1.28
C LYS A 7 32.93 -18.49 2.54
N ASN A 8 33.98 -17.68 2.60
CA ASN A 8 33.95 -16.50 3.45
C ASN A 8 33.16 -15.42 2.71
N HIS A 9 31.83 -15.54 2.72
CA HIS A 9 31.03 -14.36 2.65
C HIS A 9 31.22 -13.63 3.98
N GLN A 10 32.17 -12.68 4.00
CA GLN A 10 32.07 -11.58 4.94
C GLN A 10 30.67 -11.02 4.74
N ALA A 11 29.82 -11.14 5.77
CA ALA A 11 28.58 -10.39 5.84
C ALA A 11 29.02 -8.93 5.63
N ALA A 12 28.57 -8.31 4.52
CA ALA A 12 28.74 -6.89 4.33
C ALA A 12 28.21 -6.26 5.63
N ASP A 13 28.99 -5.39 6.26
CA ASP A 13 28.58 -4.66 7.45
C ASP A 13 27.23 -4.01 7.11
N GLU A 14 26.14 -4.58 7.65
CA GLU A 14 24.83 -3.97 7.53
C GLU A 14 24.95 -2.60 8.20
N PRO A 15 24.56 -1.50 7.50
CA PRO A 15 24.66 -0.18 8.08
C PRO A 15 23.83 -0.16 9.37
N GLN A 16 24.46 0.19 10.47
CA GLN A 16 23.74 0.35 11.73
C GLN A 16 22.78 1.53 11.61
N LEU A 17 21.49 1.26 11.88
CA LEU A 17 20.49 2.30 11.89
C LEU A 17 20.57 3.10 13.19
N ASP A 18 20.49 4.41 13.06
CA ASP A 18 20.29 5.30 14.21
C ASP A 18 18.80 5.27 14.59
N MET A 19 18.46 4.53 15.63
CA MET A 19 17.08 4.36 16.09
C MET A 19 16.45 5.65 16.62
N SER A 20 17.23 6.68 16.89
CA SER A 20 16.73 8.01 17.28
C SER A 20 16.24 8.83 16.08
N ARG A 21 16.52 8.38 14.85
CA ARG A 21 16.24 9.10 13.61
C ARG A 21 15.38 8.30 12.63
N ILE A 22 14.55 7.42 13.11
CA ILE A 22 13.60 6.66 12.27
C ILE A 22 12.52 7.63 11.76
N PRO A 23 12.24 7.64 10.44
CA PRO A 23 11.17 8.48 9.89
C PRO A 23 9.81 8.13 10.49
N ALA A 24 8.99 9.14 10.72
CA ALA A 24 7.62 8.90 11.18
C ALA A 24 6.74 8.27 10.09
N HIS A 25 6.92 8.69 8.85
CA HIS A 25 6.14 8.23 7.70
C HIS A 25 7.08 7.85 6.55
N VAL A 26 6.91 6.63 6.05
CA VAL A 26 7.59 6.13 4.85
C VAL A 26 6.54 5.80 3.79
N ALA A 27 6.74 6.28 2.58
CA ALA A 27 5.89 5.98 1.44
C ALA A 27 6.68 5.25 0.36
N ILE A 28 6.11 4.19 -0.20
CA ILE A 28 6.76 3.33 -1.19
C ILE A 28 5.85 3.18 -2.40
N ILE A 29 6.39 3.48 -3.58
CA ILE A 29 5.77 3.12 -4.85
C ILE A 29 6.17 1.70 -5.18
N MET A 30 5.17 0.82 -5.26
CA MET A 30 5.39 -0.59 -5.58
C MET A 30 5.50 -0.75 -7.09
N ASP A 31 6.72 -0.91 -7.58
CA ASP A 31 7.01 -1.00 -9.01
C ASP A 31 8.05 -2.08 -9.31
N GLY A 32 8.04 -2.56 -10.55
CA GLY A 32 9.03 -3.49 -11.08
C GLY A 32 8.71 -4.97 -10.89
N ASN A 33 7.61 -5.33 -10.24
CA ASN A 33 7.26 -6.74 -10.01
C ASN A 33 7.07 -7.53 -11.31
N GLY A 34 6.45 -6.94 -12.33
CA GLY A 34 6.32 -7.57 -13.65
C GLY A 34 7.65 -7.79 -14.33
N ARG A 35 8.54 -6.81 -14.32
CA ARG A 35 9.90 -6.91 -14.87
C ARG A 35 10.74 -7.94 -14.12
N TRP A 36 10.59 -8.02 -12.81
CA TRP A 36 11.25 -9.04 -11.99
C TRP A 36 10.87 -10.45 -12.43
N ALA A 37 9.59 -10.70 -12.71
CA ALA A 37 9.11 -11.98 -13.22
C ALA A 37 9.65 -12.27 -14.63
N GLN A 38 9.57 -11.29 -15.54
CA GLN A 38 10.05 -11.43 -16.90
C GLN A 38 11.55 -11.75 -16.98
N ALA A 39 12.37 -11.14 -16.12
CA ALA A 39 13.79 -11.44 -16.02
C ALA A 39 14.09 -12.89 -15.58
N ARG A 40 13.08 -13.57 -15.03
CA ARG A 40 13.14 -14.98 -14.59
C ARG A 40 12.34 -15.92 -15.49
N HIS A 41 11.93 -15.44 -16.65
CA HIS A 41 11.10 -16.19 -17.60
C HIS A 41 9.77 -16.66 -17.01
N LEU A 42 9.23 -15.88 -16.06
CA LEU A 42 7.95 -16.12 -15.40
C LEU A 42 6.87 -15.16 -15.93
N PRO A 43 5.60 -15.55 -15.88
CA PRO A 43 4.50 -14.62 -16.16
C PRO A 43 4.52 -13.43 -15.20
N ARG A 44 4.09 -12.25 -15.67
CA ARG A 44 4.05 -11.01 -14.86
C ARG A 44 3.28 -11.18 -13.53
N VAL A 45 2.22 -12.00 -13.55
CA VAL A 45 1.41 -12.31 -12.35
C VAL A 45 2.23 -12.98 -11.23
N ALA A 46 3.26 -13.75 -11.57
CA ALA A 46 4.17 -14.32 -10.57
C ALA A 46 4.96 -13.24 -9.82
N GLY A 47 5.30 -12.15 -10.49
CA GLY A 47 5.93 -10.97 -9.87
C GLY A 47 4.99 -10.27 -8.89
N HIS A 48 3.74 -10.08 -9.24
CA HIS A 48 2.73 -9.50 -8.34
C HIS A 48 2.52 -10.35 -7.09
N LYS A 49 2.49 -11.68 -7.24
CA LYS A 49 2.41 -12.60 -6.10
C LYS A 49 3.62 -12.48 -5.18
N GLN A 50 4.83 -12.40 -5.74
CA GLN A 50 6.05 -12.18 -4.97
C GLN A 50 6.03 -10.82 -4.27
N GLY A 51 5.46 -9.81 -4.92
CA GLY A 51 5.27 -8.48 -4.35
C GLY A 51 4.44 -8.50 -3.05
N MET A 52 3.40 -9.34 -2.98
CA MET A 52 2.62 -9.49 -1.74
C MET A 52 3.46 -9.99 -0.56
N GLN A 53 4.35 -10.95 -0.79
CA GLN A 53 5.25 -11.45 0.24
C GLN A 53 6.23 -10.37 0.70
N THR A 54 6.70 -9.57 -0.24
CA THR A 54 7.57 -8.42 0.04
C THR A 54 6.83 -7.37 0.87
N VAL A 55 5.58 -7.07 0.55
CA VAL A 55 4.74 -6.15 1.33
C VAL A 55 4.65 -6.61 2.78
N LYS A 56 4.39 -7.88 3.04
CA LYS A 56 4.36 -8.43 4.40
C LYS A 56 5.69 -8.20 5.13
N LYS A 57 6.80 -8.56 4.49
CA LYS A 57 8.14 -8.41 5.10
C LYS A 57 8.46 -6.96 5.41
N VAL A 58 8.22 -6.06 4.48
CA VAL A 58 8.48 -4.62 4.65
C VAL A 58 7.58 -4.02 5.72
N THR A 59 6.32 -4.43 5.78
CA THR A 59 5.36 -3.98 6.80
C THR A 59 5.83 -4.35 8.20
N ILE A 60 6.22 -5.61 8.42
CA ILE A 60 6.72 -6.07 9.70
C ILE A 60 8.02 -5.35 10.08
N ALA A 61 8.96 -5.23 9.13
CA ALA A 61 10.21 -4.52 9.36
C ALA A 61 9.99 -3.05 9.74
N ALA A 62 9.12 -2.35 9.04
CA ALA A 62 8.78 -0.95 9.34
C ALA A 62 8.14 -0.82 10.73
N SER A 63 7.23 -1.72 11.08
CA SER A 63 6.60 -1.77 12.41
C SER A 63 7.64 -1.99 13.50
N ASP A 64 8.55 -2.94 13.32
CA ASP A 64 9.61 -3.26 14.29
C ASP A 64 10.59 -2.09 14.47
N LEU A 65 10.84 -1.31 13.42
CA LEU A 65 11.67 -0.11 13.48
C LEU A 65 11.01 1.09 14.16
N GLY A 66 9.72 1.03 14.42
CA GLY A 66 8.99 2.14 15.03
C GLY A 66 8.49 3.19 14.04
N VAL A 67 8.43 2.89 12.74
CA VAL A 67 7.74 3.74 11.76
C VAL A 67 6.27 3.84 12.16
N LYS A 68 5.71 5.04 12.12
CA LYS A 68 4.32 5.27 12.54
C LYS A 68 3.31 5.06 11.43
N VAL A 69 3.69 5.41 10.19
CA VAL A 69 2.84 5.24 9.01
C VAL A 69 3.69 4.69 7.87
N LEU A 70 3.25 3.60 7.27
CA LEU A 70 3.77 3.07 6.01
C LEU A 70 2.69 3.19 4.94
N SER A 71 2.92 4.01 3.93
CA SER A 71 2.03 4.14 2.79
C SER A 71 2.56 3.37 1.59
N LEU A 72 1.71 2.53 1.00
CA LEU A 72 2.04 1.71 -0.15
C LEU A 72 1.14 2.06 -1.33
N TYR A 73 1.73 2.50 -2.44
CA TYR A 73 1.03 2.77 -3.68
C TYR A 73 0.88 1.46 -4.46
N ALA A 74 -0.29 0.83 -4.33
CA ALA A 74 -0.54 -0.50 -4.88
C ALA A 74 -1.24 -0.47 -6.25
N PHE A 75 -2.21 0.42 -6.43
CA PHE A 75 -2.96 0.57 -7.67
C PHE A 75 -3.30 2.04 -7.90
N SER A 76 -2.81 2.61 -9.01
CA SER A 76 -3.09 3.97 -9.41
C SER A 76 -4.25 4.05 -10.41
N THR A 77 -4.87 5.23 -10.53
CA THR A 77 -5.91 5.48 -11.54
C THR A 77 -5.43 5.22 -12.97
N GLU A 78 -4.12 5.34 -13.23
CA GLU A 78 -3.51 5.07 -14.53
C GLU A 78 -3.44 3.57 -14.85
N ASN A 79 -3.45 2.68 -13.86
CA ASN A 79 -3.37 1.24 -14.05
C ASN A 79 -4.60 0.65 -14.74
N TRP A 80 -5.73 1.36 -14.79
CA TRP A 80 -6.90 0.95 -15.57
C TRP A 80 -6.62 0.80 -17.06
N LYS A 81 -5.56 1.44 -17.57
CA LYS A 81 -5.13 1.35 -18.97
C LYS A 81 -4.36 0.07 -19.29
N ARG A 82 -4.02 -0.74 -18.30
CA ARG A 82 -3.34 -2.03 -18.48
C ARG A 82 -4.27 -3.08 -19.08
N PRO A 83 -3.74 -4.19 -19.64
CA PRO A 83 -4.57 -5.29 -20.12
C PRO A 83 -5.56 -5.77 -19.07
N GLU A 84 -6.80 -6.08 -19.49
CA GLU A 84 -7.89 -6.45 -18.59
C GLU A 84 -7.54 -7.63 -17.67
N SER A 85 -6.83 -8.63 -18.18
CA SER A 85 -6.37 -9.78 -17.39
C SER A 85 -5.43 -9.38 -16.26
N GLU A 86 -4.55 -8.40 -16.49
CA GLU A 86 -3.63 -7.88 -15.46
C GLU A 86 -4.41 -7.03 -14.44
N VAL A 87 -5.33 -6.19 -14.88
CA VAL A 87 -6.20 -5.39 -14.00
C VAL A 87 -7.02 -6.30 -13.10
N SER A 88 -7.65 -7.33 -13.66
CA SER A 88 -8.44 -8.30 -12.91
C SER A 88 -7.60 -9.00 -11.84
N TYR A 89 -6.38 -9.41 -12.19
CA TYR A 89 -5.46 -10.01 -11.23
C TYR A 89 -5.06 -9.04 -10.12
N LEU A 90 -4.77 -7.78 -10.46
CA LEU A 90 -4.41 -6.74 -9.49
C LEU A 90 -5.56 -6.44 -8.53
N MET A 91 -6.82 -6.55 -8.99
CA MET A 91 -8.01 -6.39 -8.13
C MET A 91 -8.17 -7.53 -7.14
N ASP A 92 -7.70 -8.73 -7.47
CA ASP A 92 -7.72 -9.89 -6.58
C ASP A 92 -6.61 -9.88 -5.52
N LEU A 93 -5.52 -9.16 -5.76
CA LEU A 93 -4.39 -9.15 -4.83
C LEU A 93 -4.75 -8.63 -3.43
N PRO A 94 -5.50 -7.54 -3.25
CA PRO A 94 -5.93 -7.11 -1.93
C PRO A 94 -6.73 -8.16 -1.19
N ILE A 95 -7.60 -8.89 -1.89
CA ILE A 95 -8.40 -9.97 -1.30
C ILE A 95 -7.49 -11.06 -0.74
N ARG A 96 -6.54 -11.51 -1.54
CA ARG A 96 -5.58 -12.55 -1.15
C ARG A 96 -4.66 -12.09 -0.03
N PHE A 97 -4.17 -10.85 -0.13
CA PHE A 97 -3.28 -10.27 0.87
C PHE A 97 -3.98 -10.20 2.24
N PHE A 98 -5.16 -9.61 2.30
CA PHE A 98 -5.86 -9.43 3.56
C PHE A 98 -6.35 -10.76 4.14
N ASN A 99 -6.88 -11.67 3.32
CA ASN A 99 -7.28 -12.99 3.79
C ASN A 99 -6.12 -13.79 4.40
N THR A 100 -4.91 -13.58 3.90
CA THR A 100 -3.72 -14.30 4.39
C THR A 100 -3.06 -13.59 5.55
N PHE A 101 -2.96 -12.26 5.54
CA PHE A 101 -2.05 -11.50 6.41
C PHE A 101 -2.75 -10.66 7.49
N VAL A 102 -4.07 -10.46 7.46
CA VAL A 102 -4.76 -9.69 8.52
C VAL A 102 -4.48 -10.25 9.91
N PRO A 103 -4.48 -11.57 10.17
CA PRO A 103 -4.12 -12.09 11.49
C PRO A 103 -2.73 -11.68 11.95
N ASP A 104 -1.75 -11.66 11.05
CA ASP A 104 -0.40 -11.19 11.36
C ASP A 104 -0.35 -9.69 11.62
N LEU A 105 -1.13 -8.90 10.88
CA LEU A 105 -1.24 -7.46 11.09
C LEU A 105 -1.81 -7.14 12.48
N VAL A 106 -2.87 -7.83 12.87
CA VAL A 106 -3.46 -7.70 14.22
C VAL A 106 -2.44 -8.09 15.29
N LYS A 107 -1.72 -9.18 15.09
CA LYS A 107 -0.67 -9.64 16.02
C LYS A 107 0.43 -8.61 16.21
N HIS A 108 0.79 -7.86 15.17
CA HIS A 108 1.79 -6.79 15.21
C HIS A 108 1.19 -5.42 15.54
N ASN A 109 -0.09 -5.37 15.90
CA ASN A 109 -0.79 -4.13 16.25
C ASN A 109 -0.79 -3.10 15.11
N VAL A 110 -0.90 -3.57 13.86
CA VAL A 110 -0.91 -2.75 12.64
C VAL A 110 -2.34 -2.46 12.23
N LYS A 111 -2.65 -1.18 12.06
CA LYS A 111 -3.95 -0.69 11.60
C LYS A 111 -3.93 -0.46 10.10
N VAL A 112 -4.91 -1.01 9.39
CA VAL A 112 -5.08 -0.80 7.95
C VAL A 112 -5.94 0.42 7.71
N THR A 113 -5.46 1.30 6.83
CA THR A 113 -6.22 2.42 6.25
C THR A 113 -6.07 2.42 4.73
N VAL A 114 -6.96 3.12 4.05
CA VAL A 114 -6.96 3.19 2.59
C VAL A 114 -7.19 4.63 2.14
N MET A 115 -6.46 5.06 1.12
CA MET A 115 -6.74 6.28 0.37
C MET A 115 -6.99 5.95 -1.10
N GLY A 116 -7.77 6.78 -1.76
CA GLY A 116 -8.23 6.58 -3.14
C GLY A 116 -9.72 6.26 -3.21
N ASP A 117 -10.24 6.19 -4.42
CA ASP A 117 -11.65 5.91 -4.66
C ASP A 117 -11.89 4.41 -4.79
N ILE A 118 -12.18 3.75 -3.68
CA ILE A 118 -12.46 2.32 -3.65
C ILE A 118 -13.84 1.96 -4.18
N THR A 119 -14.74 2.94 -4.36
CA THR A 119 -16.12 2.68 -4.83
C THR A 119 -16.16 2.15 -6.27
N LYS A 120 -15.11 2.38 -7.05
CA LYS A 120 -14.97 1.87 -8.42
C LYS A 120 -14.31 0.50 -8.50
N LEU A 121 -13.84 -0.04 -7.38
CA LEU A 121 -13.29 -1.39 -7.32
C LEU A 121 -14.42 -2.43 -7.32
N PRO A 122 -14.13 -3.68 -7.74
CA PRO A 122 -15.10 -4.77 -7.62
C PRO A 122 -15.61 -4.92 -6.18
N GLU A 123 -16.87 -5.31 -6.01
CA GLU A 123 -17.50 -5.44 -4.69
C GLU A 123 -16.72 -6.37 -3.75
N LYS A 124 -16.18 -7.48 -4.28
CA LYS A 124 -15.34 -8.40 -3.50
C LYS A 124 -14.08 -7.74 -2.96
N THR A 125 -13.45 -6.89 -3.78
CA THR A 125 -12.27 -6.14 -3.38
C THR A 125 -12.64 -5.10 -2.32
N GLN A 126 -13.71 -4.35 -2.52
CA GLN A 126 -14.21 -3.39 -1.53
C GLN A 126 -14.50 -4.06 -0.19
N LYS A 127 -15.15 -5.24 -0.23
CA LYS A 127 -15.46 -6.01 0.98
C LYS A 127 -14.18 -6.42 1.72
N ALA A 128 -13.19 -6.95 1.02
CA ALA A 128 -11.92 -7.36 1.62
C ALA A 128 -11.20 -6.18 2.29
N VAL A 129 -11.19 -5.02 1.63
CA VAL A 129 -10.60 -3.79 2.15
C VAL A 129 -11.34 -3.32 3.41
N ASN A 130 -12.67 -3.25 3.35
CA ASN A 130 -13.49 -2.81 4.48
C ASN A 130 -13.39 -3.77 5.67
N ASP A 131 -13.38 -5.08 5.42
CA ASP A 131 -13.19 -6.10 6.46
C ASP A 131 -11.81 -5.95 7.13
N ALA A 132 -10.76 -5.73 6.34
CA ALA A 132 -9.41 -5.51 6.87
C ALA A 132 -9.33 -4.26 7.76
N MET A 133 -9.96 -3.17 7.35
CA MET A 133 -10.05 -1.96 8.17
C MET A 133 -10.83 -2.20 9.47
N ALA A 134 -11.95 -2.92 9.40
CA ALA A 134 -12.76 -3.28 10.56
C ALA A 134 -12.02 -4.20 11.53
N ASP A 135 -11.33 -5.22 11.02
CA ASP A 135 -10.61 -6.21 11.83
C ASP A 135 -9.38 -5.61 12.53
N THR A 136 -8.83 -4.53 11.99
CA THR A 136 -7.65 -3.85 12.56
C THR A 136 -7.97 -2.52 13.24
N LYS A 137 -9.23 -2.14 13.36
CA LYS A 137 -9.66 -0.81 13.83
C LYS A 137 -9.14 -0.46 15.24
N ASP A 138 -8.99 -1.46 16.10
CA ASP A 138 -8.54 -1.27 17.49
C ASP A 138 -7.01 -1.40 17.64
N CYS A 139 -6.29 -1.70 16.55
CA CYS A 139 -4.84 -1.65 16.54
C CYS A 139 -4.37 -0.20 16.62
N ASP A 140 -3.39 0.07 17.45
CA ASP A 140 -2.88 1.42 17.74
C ASP A 140 -1.37 1.57 17.52
N GLY A 141 -0.75 0.59 16.90
CA GLY A 141 0.65 0.64 16.46
C GLY A 141 0.80 1.37 15.12
N MET A 142 1.63 0.81 14.23
CA MET A 142 1.84 1.40 12.92
C MET A 142 0.54 1.40 12.09
N ILE A 143 0.33 2.46 11.32
CA ILE A 143 -0.70 2.51 10.28
C ILE A 143 -0.10 2.03 8.97
N LEU A 144 -0.72 1.00 8.38
CA LEU A 144 -0.46 0.54 7.02
C LEU A 144 -1.52 1.14 6.09
N ASN A 145 -1.12 2.13 5.32
CA ASN A 145 -2.01 2.88 4.44
C ASN A 145 -1.83 2.44 2.99
N PHE A 146 -2.88 1.87 2.39
CA PHE A 146 -2.88 1.48 0.99
C PHE A 146 -3.48 2.57 0.11
N ALA A 147 -2.76 2.97 -0.93
CA ALA A 147 -3.30 3.77 -2.01
C ALA A 147 -3.87 2.83 -3.07
N LEU A 148 -5.20 2.73 -3.12
CA LEU A 148 -5.96 1.89 -4.05
C LEU A 148 -6.85 2.76 -4.92
N ASN A 149 -6.74 2.59 -6.24
CA ASN A 149 -7.38 3.47 -7.22
C ASN A 149 -7.13 4.95 -6.89
N TYR A 150 -5.89 5.25 -6.58
CA TYR A 150 -5.41 6.56 -6.18
C TYR A 150 -4.72 7.27 -7.34
N GLY A 151 -4.97 8.57 -7.46
CA GLY A 151 -4.22 9.48 -8.29
C GLY A 151 -4.29 10.87 -7.65
N ALA A 152 -3.17 11.56 -7.50
CA ALA A 152 -3.13 12.84 -6.80
C ALA A 152 -4.06 13.88 -7.42
N ARG A 153 -4.05 14.00 -8.74
CA ARG A 153 -4.93 14.93 -9.46
C ARG A 153 -6.40 14.52 -9.38
N ASP A 154 -6.69 13.22 -9.43
CA ASP A 154 -8.04 12.69 -9.25
C ASP A 154 -8.58 13.01 -7.85
N GLU A 155 -7.77 12.83 -6.82
CA GLU A 155 -8.14 13.16 -5.43
C GLU A 155 -8.41 14.66 -5.26
N ILE A 156 -7.55 15.52 -5.79
CA ILE A 156 -7.75 16.98 -5.80
C ILE A 156 -9.04 17.34 -6.52
N LYS A 157 -9.28 16.76 -7.70
CA LYS A 157 -10.52 16.97 -8.46
C LYS A 157 -11.75 16.60 -7.62
N ARG A 158 -11.75 15.44 -6.95
CA ARG A 158 -12.87 14.99 -6.12
C ARG A 158 -13.11 15.91 -4.92
N ALA A 159 -12.05 16.38 -4.28
CA ALA A 159 -12.15 17.35 -3.20
C ALA A 159 -12.78 18.68 -3.70
N VAL A 160 -12.31 19.19 -4.83
CA VAL A 160 -12.86 20.38 -5.46
C VAL A 160 -14.33 20.20 -5.81
N GLN A 161 -14.71 19.06 -6.40
CA GLN A 161 -16.11 18.77 -6.74
C GLN A 161 -17.01 18.74 -5.51
N SER A 162 -16.54 18.09 -4.42
CA SER A 162 -17.29 18.03 -3.15
C SER A 162 -17.50 19.43 -2.56
N ILE A 163 -16.49 20.26 -2.52
CA ILE A 163 -16.55 21.63 -2.02
C ILE A 163 -17.48 22.49 -2.87
N ALA A 164 -17.37 22.38 -4.20
CA ALA A 164 -18.23 23.11 -5.14
C ALA A 164 -19.69 22.73 -4.98
N GLN A 165 -20.00 21.44 -4.79
CA GLN A 165 -21.37 20.96 -4.55
C GLN A 165 -21.95 21.50 -3.25
N GLN A 166 -21.16 21.51 -2.17
CA GLN A 166 -21.58 22.06 -0.88
C GLN A 166 -21.85 23.57 -0.97
N ALA A 167 -21.02 24.31 -1.69
CA ALA A 167 -21.21 25.74 -1.93
C ALA A 167 -22.45 26.00 -2.76
N ALA A 168 -22.67 25.23 -3.83
CA ALA A 168 -23.89 25.36 -4.70
C ALA A 168 -25.18 25.03 -3.95
N ALA A 169 -25.11 24.10 -2.97
CA ALA A 169 -26.26 23.76 -2.13
C ALA A 169 -26.51 24.76 -0.97
N GLY A 170 -25.66 25.76 -0.81
CA GLY A 170 -25.74 26.73 0.29
C GLY A 170 -25.29 26.20 1.64
N GLU A 171 -24.63 25.03 1.69
CA GLU A 171 -24.16 24.40 2.90
C GLU A 171 -22.77 24.89 3.33
N LEU A 172 -22.03 25.50 2.41
CA LEU A 172 -20.67 26.00 2.63
C LEU A 172 -20.53 27.40 2.03
N ASP A 173 -20.17 28.38 2.86
CA ASP A 173 -19.76 29.69 2.37
C ASP A 173 -18.35 29.60 1.77
N PRO A 174 -18.14 29.95 0.48
CA PRO A 174 -16.83 29.95 -0.14
C PRO A 174 -15.77 30.73 0.66
N ALA A 175 -16.17 31.82 1.32
CA ALA A 175 -15.27 32.63 2.15
C ALA A 175 -14.78 31.91 3.42
N SER A 176 -15.47 30.86 3.85
CA SER A 176 -15.11 30.05 5.02
C SER A 176 -14.13 28.92 4.71
N ILE A 177 -13.78 28.70 3.45
CA ILE A 177 -12.84 27.65 3.03
C ILE A 177 -11.44 27.98 3.54
N THR A 178 -10.83 27.05 4.26
CA THR A 178 -9.48 27.14 4.80
C THR A 178 -8.68 25.89 4.41
N GLU A 179 -7.42 25.84 4.81
CA GLU A 179 -6.60 24.62 4.63
C GLU A 179 -7.22 23.41 5.35
N ASP A 180 -7.89 23.63 6.48
CA ASP A 180 -8.57 22.56 7.24
C ASP A 180 -9.81 22.00 6.52
N THR A 181 -10.33 22.72 5.54
CA THR A 181 -11.47 22.26 4.71
C THR A 181 -11.05 21.16 3.74
N ILE A 182 -9.80 21.14 3.35
CA ILE A 182 -9.20 20.23 2.39
C ILE A 182 -8.61 19.03 3.12
#